data_ac54e578a9c00d5b51b554c18756b999
#
_entry.id   ac54e578a9c00d5b51b554c18756b999
#
_cell.length_a   1.000
_cell.length_b   1.000
_cell.length_c   1.000
_cell.angle_alpha   90.00
_cell.angle_beta   90.00
_cell.angle_gamma   90.00
#
_symmetry.space_group_name_H-M   'P 1'
#
loop_
_entity.id
_entity.type
_entity.pdbx_description
1 polymer ?
#
loop_
_entity_poly.entity_id
_entity_poly.type
_entity_poly.pdbx_seq_one_letter_code
_entity_poly.pdbx_strand_id
1 'polypeptide(L)'
;GAEVDRAGRVTVNKDLTLPGHPEIFVLGDMMAFPGVPGVAQGAIQSARFAADMIAARLAGRAPKATEFVYNDKGSMATIARFKAVVKMGNTKLTGFVAWVAWCFLHLLYIVGFKSQVGTLVSWFFSFLSGARPQRTTTNQQLVGRLALEQLGAGASGKLVAGEDVVEERIHEA
;
A
#
# COMPACT_ATOMS: atom_id res chain seq x y z
N GLY A 1 11.60 -14.61 -21.02
CA GLY A 1 10.84 -13.93 -19.99
C GLY A 1 11.24 -12.47 -19.92
N ALA A 2 10.43 -11.64 -19.24
CA ALA A 2 10.72 -10.23 -19.09
C ALA A 2 11.93 -10.01 -18.16
N GLU A 3 12.73 -8.98 -18.44
CA GLU A 3 13.82 -8.55 -17.57
C GLU A 3 13.24 -7.92 -16.30
N VAL A 4 13.75 -8.32 -15.14
CA VAL A 4 13.32 -7.82 -13.84
C VAL A 4 14.50 -7.27 -13.02
N ASP A 5 14.22 -6.26 -12.20
CA ASP A 5 15.19 -5.72 -11.25
C ASP A 5 15.33 -6.62 -10.00
N ARG A 6 16.19 -6.21 -9.05
CA ARG A 6 16.40 -6.95 -7.79
C ARG A 6 15.15 -7.06 -6.91
N ALA A 7 14.18 -6.18 -7.09
CA ALA A 7 12.90 -6.20 -6.36
C ALA A 7 11.81 -6.99 -7.09
N GLY A 8 12.13 -7.59 -8.25
CA GLY A 8 11.17 -8.33 -9.09
C GLY A 8 10.28 -7.45 -9.96
N ARG A 9 10.62 -6.16 -10.12
CA ARG A 9 9.87 -5.25 -10.98
C ARG A 9 10.35 -5.35 -12.42
N VAL A 10 9.41 -5.30 -13.36
CA VAL A 10 9.67 -5.47 -14.80
C VAL A 10 10.27 -4.20 -15.39
N THR A 11 11.39 -4.32 -16.09
CA THR A 11 11.99 -3.22 -16.86
C THR A 11 11.06 -2.85 -18.02
N VAL A 12 10.74 -1.56 -18.16
CA VAL A 12 9.83 -1.03 -19.17
C VAL A 12 10.48 0.03 -20.03
N ASN A 13 9.96 0.20 -21.25
CA ASN A 13 10.28 1.31 -22.12
C ASN A 13 9.77 2.65 -21.54
N LYS A 14 10.18 3.78 -22.13
CA LYS A 14 9.71 5.10 -21.74
C LYS A 14 8.20 5.32 -21.91
N ASP A 15 7.57 4.54 -22.77
CA ASP A 15 6.12 4.52 -22.99
C ASP A 15 5.37 3.49 -22.13
N LEU A 16 6.07 2.93 -21.12
CA LEU A 16 5.57 1.92 -20.18
C LEU A 16 5.21 0.58 -20.81
N THR A 17 5.62 0.34 -22.03
CA THR A 17 5.46 -0.99 -22.68
C THR A 17 6.62 -1.92 -22.33
N LEU A 18 6.36 -3.22 -22.43
CA LEU A 18 7.38 -4.24 -22.29
C LEU A 18 8.32 -4.20 -23.51
N PRO A 19 9.66 -4.24 -23.35
CA PRO A 19 10.60 -4.31 -24.47
C PRO A 19 10.29 -5.48 -25.40
N GLY A 20 10.14 -5.20 -26.70
CA GLY A 20 9.74 -6.18 -27.72
C GLY A 20 8.24 -6.48 -27.80
N HIS A 21 7.43 -5.96 -26.88
CA HIS A 21 5.99 -6.21 -26.79
C HIS A 21 5.21 -4.90 -26.59
N PRO A 22 5.03 -4.09 -27.64
CA PRO A 22 4.38 -2.78 -27.52
C PRO A 22 2.90 -2.85 -27.19
N GLU A 23 2.31 -4.04 -27.25
CA GLU A 23 0.92 -4.32 -26.84
C GLU A 23 0.77 -4.55 -25.32
N ILE A 24 1.88 -4.79 -24.58
CA ILE A 24 1.86 -5.09 -23.15
C ILE A 24 2.35 -3.87 -22.36
N PHE A 25 1.49 -3.31 -21.53
CA PHE A 25 1.83 -2.26 -20.57
C PHE A 25 2.10 -2.84 -19.19
N VAL A 26 3.14 -2.36 -18.51
CA VAL A 26 3.41 -2.67 -17.10
C VAL A 26 3.39 -1.37 -16.31
N LEU A 27 2.59 -1.33 -15.24
CA LEU A 27 2.21 -0.09 -14.56
C LEU A 27 2.37 -0.21 -13.03
N GLY A 28 2.45 0.94 -12.37
CA GLY A 28 2.45 1.01 -10.92
C GLY A 28 3.66 0.34 -10.27
N ASP A 29 3.41 -0.40 -9.20
CA ASP A 29 4.47 -1.00 -8.39
C ASP A 29 5.18 -2.17 -9.09
N MET A 30 4.60 -2.72 -10.16
CA MET A 30 5.21 -3.78 -10.95
C MET A 30 6.25 -3.28 -11.95
N MET A 31 6.27 -2.00 -12.29
CA MET A 31 7.21 -1.44 -13.26
C MET A 31 8.51 -0.99 -12.61
N ALA A 32 9.65 -1.30 -13.23
CA ALA A 32 10.94 -0.69 -12.94
C ALA A 32 11.11 0.55 -13.83
N PHE A 33 10.70 1.72 -13.35
CA PHE A 33 10.86 2.98 -14.06
C PHE A 33 11.67 3.98 -13.22
N PRO A 34 12.73 4.58 -13.77
CA PRO A 34 13.59 5.49 -13.01
C PRO A 34 12.82 6.67 -12.40
N GLY A 35 13.07 6.94 -11.12
CA GLY A 35 12.49 8.10 -10.43
C GLY A 35 11.02 7.93 -10.00
N VAL A 36 10.39 6.78 -10.24
CA VAL A 36 9.03 6.50 -9.77
C VAL A 36 9.08 5.66 -8.49
N PRO A 37 8.66 6.21 -7.34
CA PRO A 37 8.56 5.44 -6.11
C PRO A 37 7.34 4.50 -6.14
N GLY A 38 7.39 3.42 -5.35
CA GLY A 38 6.26 2.51 -5.13
C GLY A 38 5.17 3.15 -4.26
N VAL A 39 4.43 4.09 -4.85
CA VAL A 39 3.34 4.82 -4.19
C VAL A 39 2.13 4.94 -5.12
N ALA A 40 0.95 5.14 -4.54
CA ALA A 40 -0.30 5.24 -5.30
C ALA A 40 -0.25 6.23 -6.46
N GLN A 41 0.49 7.33 -6.35
CA GLN A 41 0.64 8.31 -7.44
C GLN A 41 1.39 7.74 -8.65
N GLY A 42 2.38 6.87 -8.44
CA GLY A 42 3.04 6.14 -9.53
C GLY A 42 2.05 5.30 -10.32
N ALA A 43 1.21 4.54 -9.62
CA ALA A 43 0.18 3.70 -10.25
C ALA A 43 -0.90 4.53 -10.96
N ILE A 44 -1.43 5.58 -10.32
CA ILE A 44 -2.49 6.43 -10.90
C ILE A 44 -2.01 7.14 -12.17
N GLN A 45 -0.80 7.70 -12.15
CA GLN A 45 -0.27 8.46 -13.28
C GLN A 45 0.10 7.54 -14.44
N SER A 46 0.75 6.41 -14.17
CA SER A 46 1.09 5.42 -15.20
C SER A 46 -0.16 4.83 -15.84
N ALA A 47 -1.21 4.52 -15.05
CA ALA A 47 -2.47 4.01 -15.57
C ALA A 47 -3.19 5.01 -16.48
N ARG A 48 -3.21 6.30 -16.11
CA ARG A 48 -3.79 7.36 -16.96
C ARG A 48 -3.04 7.52 -18.27
N PHE A 49 -1.72 7.52 -18.21
CA PHE A 49 -0.88 7.58 -19.41
C PHE A 49 -1.14 6.39 -20.34
N ALA A 50 -1.15 5.16 -19.81
CA ALA A 50 -1.43 3.97 -20.60
C ALA A 50 -2.85 4.00 -21.20
N ALA A 51 -3.85 4.44 -20.44
CA ALA A 51 -5.22 4.59 -20.93
C ALA A 51 -5.31 5.58 -22.11
N ASP A 52 -4.64 6.73 -22.02
CA ASP A 52 -4.56 7.72 -23.10
C ASP A 52 -3.85 7.15 -24.34
N MET A 53 -2.78 6.39 -24.15
CA MET A 53 -2.06 5.69 -25.24
C MET A 53 -2.95 4.66 -25.93
N ILE A 54 -3.61 3.81 -25.18
CA ILE A 54 -4.52 2.78 -25.69
C ILE A 54 -5.68 3.43 -26.45
N ALA A 55 -6.32 4.44 -25.85
CA ALA A 55 -7.42 5.14 -26.50
C ALA A 55 -7.00 5.83 -27.80
N ALA A 56 -5.79 6.39 -27.85
CA ALA A 56 -5.25 6.97 -29.08
C ALA A 56 -5.01 5.92 -30.16
N ARG A 57 -4.40 4.79 -29.78
CA ARG A 57 -4.15 3.66 -30.71
C ARG A 57 -5.46 3.11 -31.30
N LEU A 58 -6.48 2.89 -30.46
CA LEU A 58 -7.78 2.41 -30.91
C LEU A 58 -8.51 3.39 -31.81
N ALA A 59 -8.33 4.68 -31.60
CA ALA A 59 -8.90 5.74 -32.44
C ALA A 59 -8.10 6.06 -33.70
N GLY A 60 -6.96 5.39 -33.95
CA GLY A 60 -6.09 5.66 -35.08
C GLY A 60 -5.47 7.06 -35.09
N ARG A 61 -5.31 7.69 -33.89
CA ARG A 61 -4.76 9.03 -33.72
C ARG A 61 -3.44 9.01 -32.94
N ALA A 62 -2.65 10.05 -33.09
CA ALA A 62 -1.45 10.23 -32.29
C ALA A 62 -1.81 10.40 -30.79
N PRO A 63 -1.05 9.79 -29.86
CA PRO A 63 -1.22 10.01 -28.44
C PRO A 63 -0.79 11.42 -28.05
N LYS A 64 -1.30 11.94 -26.93
CA LYS A 64 -0.94 13.26 -26.40
C LYS A 64 0.52 13.36 -25.95
N ALA A 65 1.06 12.27 -25.44
CA ALA A 65 2.45 12.13 -25.05
C ALA A 65 2.95 10.73 -25.44
N THR A 66 4.20 10.63 -25.88
CA THR A 66 4.84 9.39 -26.31
C THR A 66 5.73 8.78 -25.23
N GLU A 67 6.08 9.56 -24.21
CA GLU A 67 6.90 9.13 -23.07
C GLU A 67 6.19 9.47 -21.75
N PHE A 68 6.30 8.59 -20.79
CA PHE A 68 5.76 8.79 -19.45
C PHE A 68 6.70 9.70 -18.64
N VAL A 69 6.12 10.70 -18.00
CA VAL A 69 6.83 11.59 -17.07
C VAL A 69 6.09 11.55 -15.73
N TYR A 70 6.79 11.11 -14.69
CA TYR A 70 6.25 11.11 -13.34
C TYR A 70 6.29 12.50 -12.73
N ASN A 71 5.18 12.97 -12.21
CA ASN A 71 5.08 14.21 -11.46
C ASN A 71 4.99 13.89 -9.96
N ASP A 72 6.06 14.14 -9.22
CA ASP A 72 6.07 13.94 -7.78
C ASP A 72 5.17 14.97 -7.08
N LYS A 73 4.06 14.51 -6.55
CA LYS A 73 3.11 15.33 -5.77
C LYS A 73 3.43 15.39 -4.28
N GLY A 74 4.54 14.77 -3.89
CA GLY A 74 4.94 14.66 -2.50
C GLY A 74 4.46 13.38 -1.82
N SER A 75 4.67 13.31 -0.52
CA SER A 75 4.36 12.16 0.31
C SER A 75 3.61 12.55 1.56
N MET A 76 2.78 11.63 2.06
CA MET A 76 2.09 11.81 3.32
C MET A 76 1.88 10.47 4.01
N ALA A 77 1.93 10.50 5.36
CA ALA A 77 1.70 9.31 6.18
C ALA A 77 1.01 9.68 7.50
N THR A 78 0.10 8.83 7.95
CA THR A 78 -0.45 8.88 9.30
C THR A 78 0.48 8.15 10.26
N ILE A 79 0.77 8.76 11.41
CA ILE A 79 1.61 8.17 12.45
C ILE A 79 0.72 7.63 13.58
N ALA A 80 -0.30 8.40 13.93
CA ALA A 80 -1.26 8.04 14.97
C ALA A 80 -2.58 8.77 14.73
N ARG A 81 -3.59 8.47 15.58
CA ARG A 81 -4.85 9.20 15.58
C ARG A 81 -4.59 10.70 15.73
N PHE A 82 -5.12 11.52 14.82
CA PHE A 82 -4.93 12.96 14.73
C PHE A 82 -3.49 13.43 14.52
N LYS A 83 -2.58 12.53 14.12
CA LYS A 83 -1.18 12.85 13.84
C LYS A 83 -0.75 12.29 12.51
N ALA A 84 -0.31 13.15 11.61
CA ALA A 84 0.23 12.79 10.31
C ALA A 84 1.43 13.69 9.98
N VAL A 85 2.14 13.32 8.92
CA VAL A 85 3.17 14.12 8.27
C VAL A 85 2.85 14.23 6.79
N VAL A 86 3.06 15.41 6.24
CA VAL A 86 2.88 15.71 4.82
C VAL A 86 4.10 16.49 4.33
N LYS A 87 4.65 16.07 3.20
CA LYS A 87 5.68 16.80 2.46
C LYS A 87 5.22 17.00 1.02
N MET A 88 5.04 18.24 0.61
CA MET A 88 4.68 18.63 -0.77
C MET A 88 5.66 19.70 -1.23
N GLY A 89 6.60 19.32 -2.11
CA GLY A 89 7.70 20.21 -2.50
C GLY A 89 8.46 20.71 -1.26
N ASN A 90 8.48 22.03 -1.05
CA ASN A 90 9.13 22.67 0.10
C ASN A 90 8.22 22.77 1.35
N THR A 91 6.92 22.51 1.20
CA THR A 91 5.98 22.60 2.31
C THR A 91 5.99 21.32 3.14
N LYS A 92 6.14 21.47 4.46
CA LYS A 92 6.08 20.38 5.44
C LYS A 92 4.99 20.69 6.45
N LEU A 93 4.02 19.79 6.61
CA LEU A 93 2.97 19.88 7.61
C LEU A 93 3.08 18.69 8.56
N THR A 94 2.77 18.92 9.84
CA THR A 94 2.78 17.88 10.86
C THR A 94 1.57 18.00 11.80
N GLY A 95 1.29 16.95 12.56
CA GLY A 95 0.25 16.94 13.59
C GLY A 95 -1.17 16.90 13.02
N PHE A 96 -2.08 17.64 13.66
CA PHE A 96 -3.51 17.62 13.36
C PHE A 96 -3.83 18.19 11.96
N VAL A 97 -3.19 19.29 11.58
CA VAL A 97 -3.40 19.91 10.25
C VAL A 97 -3.00 18.95 9.13
N ALA A 98 -1.85 18.29 9.28
CA ALA A 98 -1.42 17.26 8.32
C ALA A 98 -2.39 16.08 8.28
N TRP A 99 -2.97 15.70 9.42
CA TRP A 99 -3.93 14.61 9.50
C TRP A 99 -5.25 14.97 8.78
N VAL A 100 -5.77 16.19 8.96
CA VAL A 100 -6.95 16.67 8.24
C VAL A 100 -6.69 16.70 6.73
N ALA A 101 -5.54 17.22 6.31
CA ALA A 101 -5.14 17.23 4.89
C ALA A 101 -5.03 15.81 4.32
N TRP A 102 -4.50 14.86 5.09
CA TRP A 102 -4.43 13.46 4.72
C TRP A 102 -5.84 12.85 4.53
N CYS A 103 -6.74 13.03 5.51
CA CYS A 103 -8.12 12.55 5.42
C CYS A 103 -8.84 13.12 4.19
N PHE A 104 -8.74 14.42 3.97
CA PHE A 104 -9.38 15.10 2.85
C PHE A 104 -8.88 14.57 1.50
N LEU A 105 -7.55 14.49 1.32
CA LEU A 105 -6.97 14.01 0.08
C LEU A 105 -7.38 12.55 -0.21
N HIS A 106 -7.31 11.67 0.78
CA HIS A 106 -7.66 10.26 0.60
C HIS A 106 -9.15 10.10 0.29
N LEU A 107 -10.02 10.88 0.91
CA LEU A 107 -11.44 10.88 0.61
C LEU A 107 -11.72 11.28 -0.86
N LEU A 108 -11.00 12.29 -1.38
CA LEU A 108 -11.14 12.71 -2.79
C LEU A 108 -10.69 11.64 -3.79
N TYR A 109 -9.72 10.81 -3.42
CA TYR A 109 -9.22 9.74 -4.30
C TYR A 109 -10.07 8.45 -4.25
N ILE A 110 -11.01 8.34 -3.31
CA ILE A 110 -11.98 7.22 -3.29
C ILE A 110 -12.94 7.39 -4.47
N VAL A 111 -13.06 6.34 -5.28
CA VAL A 111 -13.95 6.33 -6.44
C VAL A 111 -15.39 6.04 -6.01
N GLY A 112 -16.30 6.89 -6.46
CA GLY A 112 -17.73 6.75 -6.25
C GLY A 112 -18.26 7.45 -5.00
N PHE A 113 -19.30 8.27 -5.20
CA PHE A 113 -19.92 9.08 -4.15
C PHE A 113 -20.40 8.24 -2.94
N LYS A 114 -21.02 7.09 -3.21
CA LYS A 114 -21.45 6.15 -2.15
C LYS A 114 -20.29 5.70 -1.26
N SER A 115 -19.15 5.38 -1.86
CA SER A 115 -17.95 4.94 -1.13
C SER A 115 -17.35 6.08 -0.33
N GLN A 116 -17.34 7.30 -0.86
CA GLN A 116 -16.86 8.50 -0.15
C GLN A 116 -17.70 8.77 1.09
N VAL A 117 -19.04 8.78 0.95
CA VAL A 117 -19.96 9.00 2.07
C VAL A 117 -19.84 7.87 3.10
N GLY A 118 -19.82 6.61 2.66
CA GLY A 118 -19.66 5.46 3.55
C GLY A 118 -18.36 5.53 4.36
N THR A 119 -17.26 5.91 3.72
CA THR A 119 -15.96 6.09 4.39
C THR A 119 -16.01 7.24 5.39
N LEU A 120 -16.61 8.37 5.02
CA LEU A 120 -16.73 9.52 5.91
C LEU A 120 -17.51 9.17 7.18
N VAL A 121 -18.66 8.48 7.02
CA VAL A 121 -19.49 8.03 8.14
C VAL A 121 -18.72 7.02 9.02
N SER A 122 -18.05 6.04 8.41
CA SER A 122 -17.23 5.06 9.11
C SER A 122 -16.10 5.72 9.91
N TRP A 123 -15.40 6.70 9.32
CA TRP A 123 -14.35 7.45 9.99
C TRP A 123 -14.89 8.27 11.16
N PHE A 124 -16.04 8.94 10.96
CA PHE A 124 -16.69 9.71 12.02
C PHE A 124 -16.92 8.83 13.26
N PHE A 125 -17.58 7.69 13.10
CA PHE A 125 -17.83 6.78 14.22
C PHE A 125 -16.54 6.18 14.80
N SER A 126 -15.57 5.81 13.99
CA SER A 126 -14.30 5.25 14.43
C SER A 126 -13.46 6.26 15.23
N PHE A 127 -13.49 7.53 14.81
CA PHE A 127 -12.77 8.60 15.50
C PHE A 127 -13.48 9.03 16.79
N LEU A 128 -14.81 8.93 16.85
CA LEU A 128 -15.58 9.27 18.03
C LEU A 128 -15.50 8.17 19.10
N SER A 129 -15.70 6.91 18.70
CA SER A 129 -15.73 5.77 19.61
C SER A 129 -14.36 5.32 20.14
N GLY A 130 -13.27 5.70 19.46
CA GLY A 130 -11.94 5.15 19.75
C GLY A 130 -11.80 3.65 19.49
N ALA A 131 -12.82 3.03 18.94
CA ALA A 131 -12.81 1.61 18.58
C ALA A 131 -11.76 1.31 17.51
N ARG A 132 -11.16 0.13 17.60
CA ARG A 132 -10.30 -0.44 16.55
C ARG A 132 -11.06 -1.59 15.89
N PRO A 133 -11.99 -1.33 14.96
CA PRO A 133 -12.87 -2.35 14.38
C PRO A 133 -12.12 -3.37 13.51
N GLN A 134 -10.91 -3.03 13.07
CA GLN A 134 -10.10 -3.90 12.22
C GLN A 134 -8.88 -4.41 12.98
N ARG A 135 -9.07 -5.41 13.84
CA ARG A 135 -7.99 -6.27 14.29
C ARG A 135 -7.80 -7.37 13.26
N THR A 136 -6.82 -7.24 12.41
CA THR A 136 -6.38 -8.36 11.57
C THR A 136 -5.62 -9.33 12.47
N THR A 137 -6.20 -10.48 12.74
CA THR A 137 -5.49 -11.60 13.38
C THR A 137 -4.85 -12.39 12.25
N THR A 138 -3.53 -12.43 12.18
CA THR A 138 -2.82 -13.29 11.21
C THR A 138 -3.01 -14.76 11.62
N ASN A 139 -2.95 -15.69 10.64
CA ASN A 139 -3.01 -17.12 10.94
C ASN A 139 -1.94 -17.54 11.96
N GLN A 140 -0.73 -16.93 11.91
CA GLN A 140 0.33 -17.17 12.88
C GLN A 140 -0.08 -16.76 14.30
N GLN A 141 -0.74 -15.61 14.47
CA GLN A 141 -1.22 -15.16 15.78
C GLN A 141 -2.36 -16.06 16.31
N LEU A 142 -3.22 -16.56 15.41
CA LEU A 142 -4.28 -17.49 15.78
C LEU A 142 -3.69 -18.84 16.22
N VAL A 143 -2.78 -19.41 15.44
CA VAL A 143 -2.09 -20.66 15.76
C VAL A 143 -1.27 -20.54 17.05
N GLY A 144 -0.52 -19.44 17.22
CA GLY A 144 0.23 -19.15 18.44
C GLY A 144 -0.67 -19.04 19.66
N ARG A 145 -1.85 -18.40 19.55
CA ARG A 145 -2.82 -18.30 20.65
C ARG A 145 -3.41 -19.66 21.01
N LEU A 146 -3.80 -20.47 20.02
CA LEU A 146 -4.32 -21.83 20.24
C LEU A 146 -3.26 -22.73 20.87
N ALA A 147 -2.01 -22.64 20.45
CA ALA A 147 -0.90 -23.38 21.07
C ALA A 147 -0.69 -22.98 22.54
N LEU A 148 -0.73 -21.69 22.87
CA LEU A 148 -0.64 -21.19 24.24
C LEU A 148 -1.81 -21.66 25.11
N GLU A 149 -3.03 -21.69 24.59
CA GLU A 149 -4.20 -22.20 25.28
C GLU A 149 -4.08 -23.73 25.58
N GLN A 150 -3.55 -24.49 24.61
CA GLN A 150 -3.31 -25.93 24.78
C GLN A 150 -2.19 -26.24 25.77
N LEU A 151 -1.17 -25.40 25.86
CA LEU A 151 -0.03 -25.54 26.79
C LEU A 151 -0.37 -25.09 28.23
N GLY A 152 -1.45 -24.32 28.40
CA GLY A 152 -1.87 -23.78 29.68
C GLY A 152 -1.11 -22.49 30.09
N ALA A 153 -1.66 -21.81 31.11
CA ALA A 153 -1.14 -20.51 31.51
C ALA A 153 0.31 -20.53 32.05
N GLY A 154 0.77 -21.66 32.60
CA GLY A 154 2.13 -21.83 33.08
C GLY A 154 3.21 -21.87 31.97
N ALA A 155 2.85 -22.37 30.80
CA ALA A 155 3.73 -22.42 29.63
C ALA A 155 3.85 -21.05 28.96
N SER A 156 2.84 -20.19 29.09
CA SER A 156 2.85 -18.84 28.54
C SER A 156 3.98 -17.97 29.14
N GLY A 157 4.27 -18.10 30.42
CA GLY A 157 5.37 -17.39 31.10
C GLY A 157 6.74 -17.87 30.62
N LYS A 158 6.92 -19.17 30.43
CA LYS A 158 8.18 -19.75 29.92
C LYS A 158 8.49 -19.34 28.48
N LEU A 159 7.48 -19.33 27.60
CA LEU A 159 7.64 -18.88 26.20
C LEU A 159 8.01 -17.39 26.09
N VAL A 160 7.45 -16.54 26.95
CA VAL A 160 7.78 -15.10 27.01
C VAL A 160 9.21 -14.88 27.56
N ALA A 161 9.66 -15.74 28.46
CA ALA A 161 11.02 -15.71 29.01
C ALA A 161 12.08 -16.31 28.07
N GLY A 162 11.70 -16.88 26.93
CA GLY A 162 12.63 -17.48 25.96
C GLY A 162 13.18 -18.85 26.41
N GLU A 163 12.55 -19.48 27.38
CA GLU A 163 12.89 -20.84 27.78
C GLU A 163 12.30 -21.87 26.79
N ASP A 164 13.14 -22.79 26.29
CA ASP A 164 12.74 -23.82 25.34
C ASP A 164 11.85 -24.89 26.02
N VAL A 165 10.55 -24.73 25.87
CA VAL A 165 9.55 -25.68 26.38
C VAL A 165 9.54 -26.99 25.57
N VAL A 166 10.27 -27.05 24.45
CA VAL A 166 10.28 -28.20 23.53
C VAL A 166 11.22 -29.30 24.02
N GLU A 167 12.31 -28.97 24.70
CA GLU A 167 13.28 -29.99 25.16
C GLU A 167 12.75 -30.88 26.29
N GLU A 168 11.87 -30.38 27.14
CA GLU A 168 11.38 -31.12 28.31
C GLU A 168 10.46 -32.30 27.93
N ARG A 169 9.82 -32.28 26.76
CA ARG A 169 8.92 -33.36 26.28
C ARG A 169 9.60 -34.46 25.48
N ILE A 170 10.81 -34.23 24.99
CA ILE A 170 11.56 -35.25 24.22
C ILE A 170 12.22 -36.26 25.15
N HIS A 171 12.43 -35.92 26.42
CA HIS A 171 13.05 -36.82 27.42
C HIS A 171 12.02 -37.65 28.22
N GLU A 172 10.71 -37.37 28.08
CA GLU A 172 9.64 -38.16 28.76
C GLU A 172 8.91 -39.14 27.83
N ALA A 173 9.31 -39.27 26.57
CA ALA A 173 8.78 -40.23 25.59
C ALA A 173 9.84 -41.27 25.21
#